data_18bde8e8cefa3a02b5232d0794b9b500
#
_entry.id   18bde8e8cefa3a02b5232d0794b9b500
#
_cell.length_a   1.000
_cell.length_b   1.000
_cell.length_c   1.000
_cell.angle_alpha   90.00
_cell.angle_beta   90.00
_cell.angle_gamma   90.00
#
_symmetry.space_group_name_H-M   'P 1'
#
loop_
_entity.id
_entity.type
_entity.pdbx_description
1 polymer ?
#
loop_
_entity_poly.entity_id
_entity_poly.type
_entity_poly.pdbx_seq_one_letter_code
_entity_poly.pdbx_strand_id
1 'polypeptide(L)'
;AALLLTGCVSLAPDYERPQAPVEEAWPQDEAVKNAKLLTEGLADWASFFTDARLKKLIEQGIAQNRSLRSAFYSVEEARAQYGVSRAELFPSVAAAAGESAARSVSRTGSSINRTYSATAMASYELDLFGRVRNLNEMALQAFFQTQAAQRTVQMTVITDIAQKWLALGASKMQYKLARETLTS
;
A
#
# COMPACT_ATOMS: atom_id res chain seq x y z
N ALA A 1 -19.72 -26.59 37.12
CA ALA A 1 -19.64 -26.70 35.65
C ALA A 1 -19.99 -25.37 34.95
N ALA A 2 -19.34 -24.24 35.31
CA ALA A 2 -19.68 -22.91 34.75
C ALA A 2 -18.42 -22.08 34.36
N LEU A 3 -17.35 -22.71 33.88
CA LEU A 3 -16.05 -22.04 33.62
C LEU A 3 -15.58 -22.05 32.16
N LEU A 4 -16.45 -22.36 31.21
CA LEU A 4 -16.03 -22.45 29.78
C LEU A 4 -16.66 -21.41 28.87
N LEU A 5 -17.08 -20.25 29.39
CA LEU A 5 -17.63 -19.14 28.58
C LEU A 5 -16.71 -17.91 28.53
N THR A 6 -15.44 -18.02 28.89
CA THR A 6 -14.46 -16.97 28.57
C THR A 6 -14.12 -17.12 27.12
N GLY A 7 -14.89 -16.40 26.29
CA GLY A 7 -14.78 -16.37 24.85
C GLY A 7 -13.38 -16.03 24.37
N CYS A 8 -13.13 -16.29 23.12
CA CYS A 8 -11.90 -16.07 22.36
C CYS A 8 -11.11 -14.84 22.85
N VAL A 9 -10.08 -15.06 23.69
CA VAL A 9 -9.23 -13.99 24.21
C VAL A 9 -8.10 -13.76 23.22
N SER A 10 -7.91 -12.51 22.79
CA SER A 10 -6.69 -12.13 22.08
C SER A 10 -5.55 -12.01 23.09
N LEU A 11 -4.40 -12.64 22.78
CA LEU A 11 -3.17 -12.48 23.56
C LEU A 11 -2.34 -11.27 23.10
N ALA A 12 -2.73 -10.59 22.02
CA ALA A 12 -2.10 -9.36 21.60
C ALA A 12 -2.50 -8.20 22.52
N PRO A 13 -1.55 -7.34 22.94
CA PRO A 13 -1.86 -6.14 23.71
C PRO A 13 -2.70 -5.18 22.84
N ASP A 14 -3.56 -4.40 23.49
CA ASP A 14 -4.28 -3.32 22.83
C ASP A 14 -3.30 -2.25 22.37
N TYR A 15 -3.49 -1.79 21.13
CA TYR A 15 -2.65 -0.74 20.58
C TYR A 15 -3.07 0.62 21.14
N GLU A 16 -2.16 1.25 21.87
CA GLU A 16 -2.27 2.65 22.28
C GLU A 16 -1.30 3.50 21.46
N ARG A 17 -1.81 4.53 20.80
CA ARG A 17 -0.96 5.44 20.02
C ARG A 17 -0.06 6.23 20.98
N PRO A 18 1.29 6.12 20.88
CA PRO A 18 2.19 6.93 21.70
C PRO A 18 1.96 8.40 21.44
N GLN A 19 2.07 9.22 22.49
CA GLN A 19 2.09 10.68 22.33
C GLN A 19 3.29 11.07 21.49
N ALA A 20 3.08 11.96 20.51
CA ALA A 20 4.18 12.48 19.72
C ALA A 20 5.16 13.24 20.62
N PRO A 21 6.49 13.03 20.51
CA PRO A 21 7.50 13.71 21.32
C PRO A 21 7.74 15.15 20.86
N VAL A 22 6.69 15.81 20.43
CA VAL A 22 6.68 17.22 19.96
C VAL A 22 5.51 17.94 20.63
N GLU A 23 5.65 19.24 20.83
CA GLU A 23 4.58 20.08 21.34
C GLU A 23 3.33 19.99 20.44
N GLU A 24 2.14 20.00 21.05
CA GLU A 24 0.86 19.89 20.32
C GLU A 24 0.55 21.10 19.44
N ALA A 25 1.19 22.24 19.70
CA ALA A 25 1.02 23.45 18.93
C ALA A 25 2.37 24.07 18.56
N TRP A 26 2.48 24.58 17.35
CA TRP A 26 3.60 25.41 16.94
C TRP A 26 3.63 26.71 17.77
N PRO A 27 4.81 27.28 18.09
CA PRO A 27 4.89 28.62 18.71
C PRO A 27 4.03 29.58 17.91
N GLN A 28 3.17 30.32 18.64
CA GLN A 28 2.16 31.19 18.01
C GLN A 28 2.76 32.51 17.51
N ASP A 29 3.67 32.45 16.54
CA ASP A 29 3.99 33.62 15.72
C ASP A 29 2.86 33.87 14.71
N GLU A 30 2.52 35.14 14.46
CA GLU A 30 1.44 35.50 13.52
C GLU A 30 1.62 34.90 12.10
N ALA A 31 2.86 34.62 11.68
CA ALA A 31 3.18 33.92 10.47
C ALA A 31 2.64 32.48 10.46
N VAL A 32 2.44 31.83 11.62
CA VAL A 32 1.99 30.44 11.77
C VAL A 32 0.46 30.35 11.84
N LYS A 33 -0.27 31.43 12.13
CA LYS A 33 -1.74 31.42 11.97
C LYS A 33 -2.15 31.16 10.51
N ASN A 34 -1.31 31.52 9.55
CA ASN A 34 -1.48 31.17 8.15
C ASN A 34 -1.03 29.73 7.83
N ALA A 35 -0.27 29.05 8.71
CA ALA A 35 0.17 27.67 8.51
C ALA A 35 -0.96 26.65 8.72
N LYS A 36 -2.07 27.01 9.37
CA LYS A 36 -3.29 26.20 9.37
C LYS A 36 -3.84 26.00 7.95
N LEU A 37 -3.63 27.00 7.09
CA LEU A 37 -3.84 26.88 5.64
C LEU A 37 -2.88 25.89 4.97
N LEU A 38 -1.67 25.67 5.52
CA LEU A 38 -0.70 24.74 4.92
C LEU A 38 -1.00 23.27 5.25
N THR A 39 -1.55 22.99 6.43
CA THR A 39 -1.92 21.63 6.82
C THR A 39 -3.25 21.17 6.20
N GLU A 40 -4.19 22.06 6.03
CA GLU A 40 -5.44 21.81 5.30
C GLU A 40 -5.22 21.90 3.77
N GLY A 41 -4.28 22.73 3.32
CA GLY A 41 -3.98 22.97 1.91
C GLY A 41 -3.05 21.93 1.25
N LEU A 42 -2.38 21.06 2.01
CA LEU A 42 -1.65 19.93 1.42
C LEU A 42 -2.58 18.88 0.79
N ALA A 43 -3.87 18.92 1.13
CA ALA A 43 -4.89 18.14 0.46
C ALA A 43 -5.30 18.73 -0.90
N ASP A 44 -5.13 20.06 -1.08
CA ASP A 44 -5.47 20.75 -2.32
C ASP A 44 -4.25 21.55 -2.85
N TRP A 45 -3.32 20.84 -3.48
CA TRP A 45 -2.16 21.44 -4.16
C TRP A 45 -2.58 22.53 -5.19
N ALA A 46 -3.80 22.42 -5.74
CA ALA A 46 -4.30 23.35 -6.74
C ALA A 46 -4.59 24.74 -6.15
N SER A 47 -4.92 24.84 -4.87
CA SER A 47 -5.07 26.12 -4.18
C SER A 47 -3.71 26.73 -3.76
N PHE A 48 -2.70 25.88 -3.50
CA PHE A 48 -1.38 26.32 -3.06
C PHE A 48 -0.59 27.03 -4.16
N PHE A 49 -0.61 26.52 -5.39
CA PHE A 49 0.12 27.11 -6.50
C PHE A 49 -0.74 28.17 -7.20
N THR A 50 -0.15 29.34 -7.51
CA THR A 50 -0.83 30.47 -8.18
C THR A 50 -0.62 30.48 -9.70
N ASP A 51 0.52 29.97 -10.22
CA ASP A 51 0.83 29.94 -11.65
C ASP A 51 0.01 28.88 -12.40
N ALA A 52 -0.85 29.30 -13.32
CA ALA A 52 -1.72 28.41 -14.09
C ALA A 52 -0.95 27.43 -15.00
N ARG A 53 0.27 27.79 -15.46
CA ARG A 53 1.11 26.92 -16.29
C ARG A 53 1.71 25.81 -15.44
N LEU A 54 2.16 26.13 -14.21
CA LEU A 54 2.65 25.16 -13.26
C LEU A 54 1.54 24.18 -12.88
N LYS A 55 0.33 24.66 -12.59
CA LYS A 55 -0.83 23.81 -12.30
C LYS A 55 -1.08 22.81 -13.41
N LYS A 56 -1.11 23.26 -14.65
CA LYS A 56 -1.32 22.38 -15.81
C LYS A 56 -0.22 21.33 -15.97
N LEU A 57 1.05 21.68 -15.68
CA LEU A 57 2.15 20.72 -15.69
C LEU A 57 2.01 19.67 -14.56
N ILE A 58 1.59 20.09 -13.37
CA ILE A 58 1.33 19.18 -12.25
C ILE A 58 0.17 18.22 -12.59
N GLU A 59 -0.93 18.72 -13.16
CA GLU A 59 -2.05 17.89 -13.63
C GLU A 59 -1.60 16.83 -14.63
N GLN A 60 -0.81 17.23 -15.64
CA GLN A 60 -0.24 16.30 -16.62
C GLN A 60 0.71 15.28 -15.96
N GLY A 61 1.54 15.74 -15.02
CA GLY A 61 2.43 14.88 -14.25
C GLY A 61 1.66 13.83 -13.47
N ILE A 62 0.64 14.23 -12.71
CA ILE A 62 -0.20 13.31 -11.95
C ILE A 62 -0.91 12.30 -12.88
N ALA A 63 -1.45 12.76 -14.01
CA ALA A 63 -2.20 11.91 -14.93
C ALA A 63 -1.32 10.88 -15.68
N GLN A 64 -0.06 11.21 -15.96
CA GLN A 64 0.80 10.39 -16.83
C GLN A 64 2.01 9.77 -16.13
N ASN A 65 2.24 10.05 -14.85
CA ASN A 65 3.41 9.56 -14.13
C ASN A 65 3.31 8.05 -13.87
N ARG A 66 4.34 7.32 -14.34
CA ARG A 66 4.40 5.87 -14.18
C ARG A 66 4.62 5.42 -12.74
N SER A 67 5.33 6.22 -11.93
CA SER A 67 5.54 5.92 -10.52
C SER A 67 4.24 6.00 -9.71
N LEU A 68 3.37 6.98 -10.01
CA LEU A 68 2.03 7.07 -9.43
C LEU A 68 1.16 5.87 -9.82
N ARG A 69 1.23 5.46 -11.08
CA ARG A 69 0.51 4.28 -11.56
C ARG A 69 1.02 3.00 -10.90
N SER A 70 2.34 2.87 -10.71
CA SER A 70 2.93 1.77 -9.96
C SER A 70 2.46 1.76 -8.50
N ALA A 71 2.48 2.92 -7.82
CA ALA A 71 2.01 3.05 -6.45
C ALA A 71 0.51 2.69 -6.31
N PHE A 72 -0.31 3.03 -7.30
CA PHE A 72 -1.71 2.61 -7.35
C PHE A 72 -1.85 1.07 -7.39
N TYR A 73 -1.09 0.40 -8.26
CA TYR A 73 -1.13 -1.07 -8.32
C TYR A 73 -0.57 -1.73 -7.06
N SER A 74 0.40 -1.12 -6.38
CA SER A 74 0.88 -1.61 -5.09
C SER A 74 -0.20 -1.56 -4.01
N VAL A 75 -1.09 -0.57 -4.05
CA VAL A 75 -2.26 -0.52 -3.15
C VAL A 75 -3.26 -1.63 -3.48
N GLU A 76 -3.53 -1.89 -4.76
CA GLU A 76 -4.43 -2.98 -5.17
C GLU A 76 -3.85 -4.35 -4.82
N GLU A 77 -2.52 -4.53 -4.94
CA GLU A 77 -1.82 -5.73 -4.49
C GLU A 77 -1.97 -5.93 -2.98
N ALA A 78 -1.70 -4.91 -2.18
CA ALA A 78 -1.86 -4.96 -0.72
C ALA A 78 -3.31 -5.25 -0.32
N ARG A 79 -4.29 -4.70 -1.04
CA ARG A 79 -5.71 -4.99 -0.86
C ARG A 79 -6.04 -6.45 -1.14
N ALA A 80 -5.50 -7.00 -2.22
CA ALA A 80 -5.69 -8.42 -2.56
C ALA A 80 -5.04 -9.32 -1.49
N GLN A 81 -3.84 -8.98 -1.02
CA GLN A 81 -3.15 -9.70 0.05
C GLN A 81 -3.94 -9.68 1.37
N TYR A 82 -4.53 -8.53 1.73
CA TYR A 82 -5.47 -8.47 2.85
C TYR A 82 -6.67 -9.40 2.63
N GLY A 83 -7.20 -9.47 1.41
CA GLY A 83 -8.28 -10.41 1.06
C GLY A 83 -7.88 -11.88 1.27
N VAL A 84 -6.64 -12.25 0.93
CA VAL A 84 -6.09 -13.60 1.18
C VAL A 84 -6.00 -13.87 2.69
N SER A 85 -5.45 -12.95 3.47
CA SER A 85 -5.39 -13.09 4.94
C SER A 85 -6.78 -13.21 5.56
N ARG A 86 -7.75 -12.45 5.06
CA ARG A 86 -9.14 -12.53 5.51
C ARG A 86 -9.78 -13.89 5.20
N ALA A 87 -9.39 -14.54 4.10
CA ALA A 87 -9.91 -15.86 3.75
C ALA A 87 -9.52 -16.94 4.77
N GLU A 88 -8.42 -16.78 5.49
CA GLU A 88 -7.98 -17.69 6.55
C GLU A 88 -8.93 -17.73 7.77
N LEU A 89 -9.82 -16.73 7.90
CA LEU A 89 -10.89 -16.74 8.90
C LEU A 89 -12.01 -17.74 8.58
N PHE A 90 -12.05 -18.30 7.38
CA PHE A 90 -13.07 -19.23 6.92
C PHE A 90 -12.49 -20.62 6.67
N PRO A 91 -13.33 -21.69 6.71
CA PRO A 91 -12.89 -23.02 6.34
C PRO A 91 -12.34 -23.06 4.91
N SER A 92 -11.20 -23.72 4.71
CA SER A 92 -10.67 -24.02 3.38
C SER A 92 -11.20 -25.35 2.87
N VAL A 93 -11.59 -25.40 1.60
CA VAL A 93 -12.05 -26.62 0.93
C VAL A 93 -11.15 -26.87 -0.26
N ALA A 94 -10.57 -28.06 -0.33
CA ALA A 94 -9.76 -28.50 -1.45
C ALA A 94 -10.34 -29.79 -2.05
N ALA A 95 -10.32 -29.88 -3.38
CA ALA A 95 -10.66 -31.10 -4.08
C ALA A 95 -9.50 -31.46 -5.02
N ALA A 96 -9.11 -32.72 -5.05
CA ALA A 96 -8.09 -33.23 -5.92
C ALA A 96 -8.58 -34.49 -6.61
N ALA A 97 -8.30 -34.62 -7.92
CA ALA A 97 -8.51 -35.83 -8.69
C ALA A 97 -7.22 -36.15 -9.44
N GLY A 98 -6.86 -37.42 -9.47
CA GLY A 98 -5.64 -37.87 -10.15
C GLY A 98 -5.77 -39.25 -10.73
N GLU A 99 -5.03 -39.50 -11.81
CA GLU A 99 -4.80 -40.80 -12.37
C GLU A 99 -3.30 -41.11 -12.27
N SER A 100 -2.98 -42.30 -11.81
CA SER A 100 -1.63 -42.86 -11.89
C SER A 100 -1.65 -44.14 -12.68
N ALA A 101 -0.74 -44.31 -13.67
CA ALA A 101 -0.55 -45.49 -14.43
C ALA A 101 0.87 -46.04 -14.21
N ALA A 102 0.98 -47.24 -13.66
CA ALA A 102 2.25 -47.92 -13.45
C ALA A 102 2.31 -49.16 -14.32
N ARG A 103 3.38 -49.27 -15.12
CA ARG A 103 3.68 -50.49 -15.90
C ARG A 103 4.71 -51.32 -15.14
N SER A 104 4.33 -52.54 -14.82
CA SER A 104 5.26 -53.57 -14.30
C SER A 104 5.58 -54.59 -15.37
N VAL A 105 6.86 -54.91 -15.50
CA VAL A 105 7.35 -55.94 -16.45
C VAL A 105 7.96 -57.05 -15.61
N SER A 106 7.45 -58.28 -15.82
CA SER A 106 7.99 -59.49 -15.21
C SER A 106 8.45 -60.47 -16.30
N ARG A 107 9.10 -61.56 -15.91
CA ARG A 107 9.53 -62.61 -16.86
C ARG A 107 8.36 -63.28 -17.60
N THR A 108 7.15 -63.18 -17.05
CA THR A 108 5.94 -63.81 -17.59
C THR A 108 5.02 -62.84 -18.35
N GLY A 109 5.38 -61.56 -18.45
CA GLY A 109 4.59 -60.57 -19.16
C GLY A 109 4.68 -59.17 -18.59
N SER A 110 3.98 -58.21 -19.21
CA SER A 110 3.83 -56.84 -18.72
C SER A 110 2.38 -56.56 -18.38
N SER A 111 2.17 -55.88 -17.26
CA SER A 111 0.86 -55.39 -16.83
C SER A 111 0.86 -53.88 -16.62
N ILE A 112 -0.23 -53.21 -16.94
CA ILE A 112 -0.44 -51.80 -16.66
C ILE A 112 -1.52 -51.73 -15.59
N ASN A 113 -1.15 -51.17 -14.42
CA ASN A 113 -2.09 -50.88 -13.36
C ASN A 113 -2.43 -49.37 -13.41
N ARG A 114 -3.73 -49.05 -13.47
CA ARG A 114 -4.25 -47.69 -13.44
C ARG A 114 -5.03 -47.48 -12.15
N THR A 115 -4.67 -46.46 -11.41
CA THR A 115 -5.36 -46.08 -10.19
C THR A 115 -5.94 -44.69 -10.35
N TYR A 116 -7.24 -44.56 -10.17
CA TYR A 116 -7.95 -43.30 -10.15
C TYR A 116 -8.23 -42.93 -8.70
N SER A 117 -7.94 -41.68 -8.32
CA SER A 117 -8.21 -41.15 -6.99
C SER A 117 -9.00 -39.85 -7.09
N ALA A 118 -9.97 -39.70 -6.24
CA ALA A 118 -10.69 -38.43 -6.03
C ALA A 118 -10.81 -38.19 -4.52
N THR A 119 -10.36 -37.03 -4.06
CA THR A 119 -10.40 -36.64 -2.65
C THR A 119 -10.99 -35.27 -2.51
N ALA A 120 -11.81 -35.07 -1.49
CA ALA A 120 -12.25 -33.76 -1.03
C ALA A 120 -11.88 -33.61 0.45
N MET A 121 -11.30 -32.46 0.80
CA MET A 121 -10.85 -32.16 2.16
C MET A 121 -11.36 -30.77 2.54
N ALA A 122 -11.87 -30.65 3.76
CA ALA A 122 -12.17 -29.36 4.40
C ALA A 122 -11.31 -29.24 5.67
N SER A 123 -10.68 -28.08 5.84
CA SER A 123 -9.92 -27.78 7.07
C SER A 123 -10.32 -26.41 7.61
N TYR A 124 -10.37 -26.31 8.92
CA TYR A 124 -10.70 -25.08 9.63
C TYR A 124 -9.86 -24.96 10.90
N GLU A 125 -9.22 -23.81 11.09
CA GLU A 125 -8.49 -23.50 12.32
C GLU A 125 -9.39 -22.72 13.28
N LEU A 126 -9.63 -23.29 14.47
CA LEU A 126 -10.35 -22.61 15.54
C LEU A 126 -9.42 -21.58 16.20
N ASP A 127 -9.70 -20.31 16.00
CA ASP A 127 -8.88 -19.20 16.50
C ASP A 127 -9.24 -18.86 17.96
N LEU A 128 -8.83 -19.74 18.90
CA LEU A 128 -9.12 -19.59 20.33
C LEU A 128 -8.34 -18.44 20.98
N PHE A 129 -7.14 -18.15 20.49
CA PHE A 129 -6.20 -17.17 21.06
C PHE A 129 -6.00 -15.94 20.19
N GLY A 130 -6.76 -15.77 19.12
CA GLY A 130 -6.72 -14.60 18.25
C GLY A 130 -5.56 -14.56 17.25
N ARG A 131 -4.85 -15.67 17.01
CA ARG A 131 -3.73 -15.71 16.07
C ARG A 131 -4.14 -15.28 14.66
N VAL A 132 -5.18 -15.88 14.10
CA VAL A 132 -5.65 -15.61 12.74
C VAL A 132 -6.24 -14.21 12.65
N ARG A 133 -7.02 -13.79 13.67
CA ARG A 133 -7.57 -12.43 13.74
C ARG A 133 -6.48 -11.37 13.78
N ASN A 134 -5.43 -11.57 14.60
CA ASN A 134 -4.31 -10.62 14.69
C ASN A 134 -3.47 -10.59 13.42
N LEU A 135 -3.28 -11.71 12.70
CA LEU A 135 -2.63 -11.73 11.39
C LEU A 135 -3.45 -10.97 10.34
N ASN A 136 -4.77 -11.12 10.37
CA ASN A 136 -5.64 -10.35 9.48
C ASN A 136 -5.60 -8.84 9.79
N GLU A 137 -5.56 -8.45 11.07
CA GLU A 137 -5.39 -7.06 11.46
C GLU A 137 -4.04 -6.51 11.01
N MET A 138 -2.96 -7.28 11.15
CA MET A 138 -1.64 -6.91 10.63
C MET A 138 -1.67 -6.67 9.11
N ALA A 139 -2.34 -7.53 8.35
CA ALA A 139 -2.49 -7.37 6.91
C ALA A 139 -3.32 -6.13 6.55
N LEU A 140 -4.34 -5.79 7.34
CA LEU A 140 -5.13 -4.56 7.20
C LEU A 140 -4.26 -3.32 7.43
N GLN A 141 -3.43 -3.32 8.47
CA GLN A 141 -2.52 -2.21 8.76
C GLN A 141 -1.45 -2.05 7.65
N ALA A 142 -0.94 -3.15 7.09
CA ALA A 142 -0.04 -3.12 5.94
C ALA A 142 -0.71 -2.51 4.68
N PHE A 143 -1.98 -2.80 4.45
CA PHE A 143 -2.78 -2.16 3.40
C PHE A 143 -2.87 -0.63 3.62
N PHE A 144 -3.21 -0.17 4.83
CA PHE A 144 -3.27 1.26 5.15
C PHE A 144 -1.91 1.95 5.02
N GLN A 145 -0.83 1.28 5.41
CA GLN A 145 0.54 1.76 5.21
C GLN A 145 0.83 1.99 3.72
N THR A 146 0.47 1.04 2.86
CA THR A 146 0.67 1.16 1.40
C THR A 146 -0.16 2.29 0.81
N GLN A 147 -1.38 2.48 1.30
CA GLN A 147 -2.25 3.59 0.89
C GLN A 147 -1.65 4.96 1.31
N ALA A 148 -1.05 5.05 2.50
CA ALA A 148 -0.33 6.25 2.91
C ALA A 148 0.93 6.51 2.08
N ALA A 149 1.67 5.45 1.72
CA ALA A 149 2.83 5.53 0.84
C ALA A 149 2.47 6.06 -0.56
N GLN A 150 1.33 5.67 -1.12
CA GLN A 150 0.82 6.22 -2.40
C GLN A 150 0.65 7.75 -2.33
N ARG A 151 0.11 8.27 -1.23
CA ARG A 151 -0.03 9.73 -1.04
C ARG A 151 1.34 10.41 -0.99
N THR A 152 2.33 9.78 -0.35
CA THR A 152 3.71 10.29 -0.32
C THR A 152 4.31 10.37 -1.72
N VAL A 153 4.13 9.33 -2.56
CA VAL A 153 4.57 9.34 -3.96
C VAL A 153 3.91 10.48 -4.75
N GLN A 154 2.63 10.72 -4.53
CA GLN A 154 1.92 11.83 -5.17
C GLN A 154 2.51 13.19 -4.77
N MET A 155 2.75 13.41 -3.48
CA MET A 155 3.38 14.64 -3.00
C MET A 155 4.80 14.82 -3.57
N THR A 156 5.58 13.75 -3.63
CA THR A 156 6.93 13.78 -4.22
C THR A 156 6.88 14.22 -5.69
N VAL A 157 5.97 13.66 -6.49
CA VAL A 157 5.82 14.06 -7.90
C VAL A 157 5.45 15.53 -8.04
N ILE A 158 4.52 16.03 -7.23
CA ILE A 158 4.12 17.45 -7.24
C ILE A 158 5.31 18.34 -6.89
N THR A 159 6.05 17.98 -5.83
CA THR A 159 7.21 18.73 -5.35
C THR A 159 8.34 18.75 -6.39
N ASP A 160 8.63 17.62 -7.01
CA ASP A 160 9.65 17.53 -8.06
C ASP A 160 9.33 18.41 -9.26
N ILE A 161 8.08 18.41 -9.71
CA ILE A 161 7.64 19.28 -10.81
C ILE A 161 7.78 20.75 -10.42
N ALA A 162 7.36 21.15 -9.23
CA ALA A 162 7.47 22.51 -8.75
C ALA A 162 8.94 22.97 -8.62
N GLN A 163 9.82 22.11 -8.08
CA GLN A 163 11.25 22.39 -7.97
C GLN A 163 11.90 22.56 -9.35
N LYS A 164 11.58 21.69 -10.31
CA LYS A 164 12.11 21.80 -11.70
C LYS A 164 11.60 23.03 -12.41
N TRP A 165 10.35 23.44 -12.17
CA TRP A 165 9.78 24.67 -12.68
C TRP A 165 10.55 25.90 -12.16
N LEU A 166 10.81 25.96 -10.85
CA LEU A 166 11.58 27.06 -10.24
C LEU A 166 13.03 27.08 -10.73
N ALA A 167 13.66 25.91 -10.82
CA ALA A 167 15.02 25.80 -11.36
C ALA A 167 15.10 26.26 -12.82
N LEU A 168 14.09 25.96 -13.64
CA LEU A 168 14.01 26.45 -15.02
C LEU A 168 13.88 27.97 -15.05
N GLY A 169 13.07 28.56 -14.15
CA GLY A 169 12.96 30.02 -14.00
C GLY A 169 14.29 30.67 -13.67
N ALA A 170 15.02 30.15 -12.69
CA ALA A 170 16.34 30.63 -12.31
C ALA A 170 17.35 30.53 -13.45
N SER A 171 17.39 29.39 -14.15
CA SER A 171 18.28 29.20 -15.29
C SER A 171 17.99 30.16 -16.46
N LYS A 172 16.72 30.46 -16.72
CA LYS A 172 16.34 31.47 -17.73
C LYS A 172 16.81 32.88 -17.36
N MET A 173 16.73 33.25 -16.07
CA MET A 173 17.22 34.54 -15.57
C MET A 173 18.74 34.63 -15.71
N GLN A 174 19.48 33.57 -15.32
CA GLN A 174 20.93 33.50 -15.49
C GLN A 174 21.36 33.63 -16.97
N TYR A 175 20.66 32.92 -17.85
CA TYR A 175 20.92 33.01 -19.31
C TYR A 175 20.70 34.44 -19.83
N LYS A 176 19.60 35.08 -19.41
CA LYS A 176 19.30 36.48 -19.82
C LYS A 176 20.39 37.43 -19.36
N LEU A 177 20.82 37.32 -18.08
CA LEU A 177 21.88 38.17 -17.54
C LEU A 177 23.22 37.97 -18.27
N ALA A 178 23.62 36.71 -18.50
CA ALA A 178 24.85 36.41 -19.25
C ALA A 178 24.81 36.98 -20.69
N ARG A 179 23.67 36.89 -21.34
CA ARG A 179 23.50 37.47 -22.70
C ARG A 179 23.58 38.99 -22.71
N GLU A 180 22.97 39.67 -21.73
CA GLU A 180 23.04 41.11 -21.56
C GLU A 180 24.49 41.58 -21.29
N THR A 181 25.23 40.84 -20.45
CA THR A 181 26.64 41.13 -20.14
C THR A 181 27.54 40.98 -21.39
N LEU A 182 27.24 40.05 -22.31
CA LEU A 182 28.00 39.84 -23.52
C LEU A 182 27.72 40.94 -24.62
N THR A 183 26.61 41.65 -24.51
CA THR A 183 26.20 42.67 -25.48
C THR A 183 26.50 44.10 -25.04
N SER A 184 26.94 44.30 -23.77
CA SER A 184 27.43 45.56 -23.23
C SER A 184 28.93 45.70 -23.38
#